data_38295db1740dc02b7f0dd234973627eb
#
_entry.id   38295db1740dc02b7f0dd234973627eb
#
_cell.length_a   1.000
_cell.length_b   1.000
_cell.length_c   1.000
_cell.angle_alpha   90.00
_cell.angle_beta   90.00
_cell.angle_gamma   90.00
#
_symmetry.space_group_name_H-M   'P 1'
#
loop_
_entity.id
_entity.type
_entity.pdbx_description
1 polymer ?
#
loop_
_entity_poly.entity_id
_entity_poly.type
_entity_poly.pdbx_seq_one_letter_code
_entity_poly.pdbx_strand_id
1 'polypeptide(L)'
;YRQSGRVHQAGLAKDADMRLLWRFPGRRLEGEAIRDSLLQASGKLNLAMAGPGFDFFKKRGGLDGYPPVSQFRAQGMKRMIYAHKVRMERVPVFGAFDCPDAGQPMSRRNQSTTAIQALNLFNSPFVLEQSKHLEKRVVSHCPPDASTADQIVMSFQLTLGRQPSQSELRGARELMDQESLATLCRVLVNSSEFVYLP
;
A
#
# COMPACT_ATOMS: atom_id res chain seq x y z
N TYR A 1 -3.25 -17.86 -12.91
CA TYR A 1 -3.99 -17.25 -11.80
C TYR A 1 -3.78 -17.96 -10.47
N ARG A 2 -3.77 -19.31 -10.46
CA ARG A 2 -3.60 -20.13 -9.24
C ARG A 2 -2.19 -20.70 -9.09
N GLN A 3 -1.26 -20.35 -9.93
CA GLN A 3 0.11 -20.80 -9.82
C GLN A 3 0.80 -20.16 -8.62
N SER A 4 1.55 -20.98 -7.88
CA SER A 4 2.38 -20.49 -6.79
C SER A 4 3.49 -19.58 -7.32
N GLY A 5 3.79 -18.52 -6.59
CA GLY A 5 4.97 -17.69 -6.83
C GLY A 5 6.28 -18.34 -6.37
N ARG A 6 6.20 -19.47 -5.63
CA ARG A 6 7.38 -20.13 -5.05
C ARG A 6 8.34 -20.64 -6.12
N VAL A 7 9.61 -20.39 -5.85
CA VAL A 7 10.70 -20.90 -6.72
C VAL A 7 11.00 -22.35 -6.36
N HIS A 8 11.16 -23.21 -7.38
CA HIS A 8 11.69 -24.54 -7.21
C HIS A 8 12.83 -24.80 -8.19
N GLN A 9 13.85 -25.54 -7.75
CA GLN A 9 15.11 -25.72 -8.49
C GLN A 9 14.91 -26.36 -9.86
N ALA A 10 14.03 -27.35 -9.97
CA ALA A 10 13.74 -28.00 -11.25
C ALA A 10 13.13 -27.04 -12.29
N GLY A 11 12.33 -26.08 -11.86
CA GLY A 11 11.79 -25.04 -12.75
C GLY A 11 12.87 -24.07 -13.20
N LEU A 12 13.71 -23.61 -12.27
CA LEU A 12 14.83 -22.72 -12.57
C LEU A 12 15.81 -23.38 -13.57
N ALA A 13 16.13 -24.65 -13.37
CA ALA A 13 17.06 -25.37 -14.25
C ALA A 13 16.55 -25.53 -15.69
N LYS A 14 15.21 -25.62 -15.87
CA LYS A 14 14.60 -25.81 -17.21
C LYS A 14 14.20 -24.50 -17.89
N ASP A 15 13.79 -23.52 -17.11
CA ASP A 15 13.24 -22.25 -17.64
C ASP A 15 13.42 -21.13 -16.61
N ALA A 16 14.65 -20.64 -16.50
CA ALA A 16 15.00 -19.54 -15.60
C ALA A 16 14.20 -18.26 -15.89
N ASP A 17 13.90 -17.99 -17.15
CA ASP A 17 13.18 -16.80 -17.61
C ASP A 17 11.66 -16.90 -17.47
N MET A 18 11.14 -18.02 -16.96
CA MET A 18 9.70 -18.26 -16.77
C MET A 18 8.85 -18.17 -18.07
N ARG A 19 9.44 -18.46 -19.22
CA ARG A 19 8.76 -18.42 -20.51
C ARG A 19 7.64 -19.47 -20.62
N LEU A 20 7.80 -20.58 -19.90
CA LEU A 20 6.81 -21.67 -19.82
C LEU A 20 5.80 -21.49 -18.68
N LEU A 21 5.81 -20.35 -18.00
CA LEU A 21 4.86 -19.98 -16.94
C LEU A 21 4.74 -21.03 -15.81
N TRP A 22 5.84 -21.67 -15.42
CA TRP A 22 5.86 -22.67 -14.36
C TRP A 22 5.63 -22.12 -12.95
N ARG A 23 5.73 -20.79 -12.77
CA ARG A 23 5.34 -20.07 -11.57
C ARG A 23 4.72 -18.73 -11.93
N PHE A 24 4.01 -18.11 -10.99
CA PHE A 24 3.60 -16.71 -11.15
C PHE A 24 4.75 -15.80 -10.72
N PRO A 25 5.27 -14.92 -11.60
CA PRO A 25 6.31 -13.97 -11.21
C PRO A 25 5.71 -12.92 -10.27
N GLY A 26 6.33 -12.73 -9.12
CA GLY A 26 5.93 -11.66 -8.19
C GLY A 26 5.96 -10.31 -8.92
N ARG A 27 4.85 -9.57 -8.85
CA ARG A 27 4.68 -8.28 -9.50
C ARG A 27 4.35 -7.21 -8.48
N ARG A 28 5.13 -6.14 -8.47
CA ARG A 28 4.84 -4.99 -7.63
C ARG A 28 3.52 -4.34 -8.06
N LEU A 29 2.70 -3.97 -7.08
CA LEU A 29 1.50 -3.17 -7.31
C LEU A 29 1.86 -1.79 -7.86
N GLU A 30 0.98 -1.24 -8.67
CA GLU A 30 1.06 0.14 -9.15
C GLU A 30 0.76 1.10 -7.99
N GLY A 31 1.30 2.32 -8.04
CA GLY A 31 1.11 3.33 -6.98
C GLY A 31 -0.35 3.59 -6.66
N GLU A 32 -1.21 3.56 -7.67
CA GLU A 32 -2.66 3.68 -7.52
C GLU A 32 -3.27 2.53 -6.70
N ALA A 33 -2.84 1.30 -6.99
CA ALA A 33 -3.32 0.12 -6.28
C ALA A 33 -2.80 0.09 -4.84
N ILE A 34 -1.53 0.46 -4.60
CA ILE A 34 -0.95 0.56 -3.24
C ILE A 34 -1.76 1.54 -2.40
N ARG A 35 -2.10 2.72 -2.94
CA ARG A 35 -2.91 3.70 -2.22
C ARG A 35 -4.31 3.17 -1.90
N ASP A 36 -4.98 2.60 -2.89
CA ASP A 36 -6.32 2.09 -2.72
C ASP A 36 -6.35 0.90 -1.73
N SER A 37 -5.33 0.01 -1.77
CA SER A 37 -5.17 -1.08 -0.79
C SER A 37 -4.94 -0.56 0.63
N LEU A 38 -4.14 0.50 0.79
CA LEU A 38 -3.92 1.14 2.09
C LEU A 38 -5.21 1.74 2.67
N LEU A 39 -5.99 2.44 1.84
CA LEU A 39 -7.29 2.97 2.23
C LEU A 39 -8.30 1.85 2.52
N GLN A 40 -8.25 0.76 1.78
CA GLN A 40 -9.09 -0.42 2.02
C GLN A 40 -8.74 -1.06 3.38
N ALA A 41 -7.45 -1.28 3.65
CA ALA A 41 -6.99 -1.85 4.91
C ALA A 41 -7.36 -0.97 6.11
N SER A 42 -7.19 0.35 5.99
CA SER A 42 -7.57 1.32 7.04
C SER A 42 -9.08 1.55 7.19
N GLY A 43 -9.90 1.01 6.27
CA GLY A 43 -11.36 1.21 6.26
C GLY A 43 -11.79 2.62 5.83
N LYS A 44 -10.89 3.38 5.19
CA LYS A 44 -11.16 4.75 4.74
C LYS A 44 -11.48 4.87 3.26
N LEU A 45 -11.38 3.78 2.50
CA LEU A 45 -11.67 3.80 1.07
C LEU A 45 -13.15 4.16 0.80
N ASN A 46 -13.34 5.25 0.09
CA ASN A 46 -14.65 5.66 -0.40
C ASN A 46 -14.90 5.01 -1.78
N LEU A 47 -15.82 4.06 -1.83
CA LEU A 47 -16.20 3.32 -3.04
C LEU A 47 -17.26 4.02 -3.90
N ALA A 48 -17.71 5.23 -3.52
CA ALA A 48 -18.70 5.97 -4.31
C ALA A 48 -18.21 6.17 -5.74
N MET A 49 -19.03 5.73 -6.69
CA MET A 49 -18.79 5.86 -8.12
C MET A 49 -19.33 7.18 -8.64
N ALA A 50 -18.78 7.65 -9.77
CA ALA A 50 -19.14 8.89 -10.44
C ALA A 50 -18.90 10.17 -9.59
N GLY A 51 -19.36 11.31 -10.09
CA GLY A 51 -19.17 12.62 -9.47
C GLY A 51 -17.75 13.18 -9.65
N PRO A 52 -17.46 14.33 -9.03
CA PRO A 52 -16.19 15.01 -9.19
C PRO A 52 -15.01 14.21 -8.60
N GLY A 53 -13.85 14.34 -9.23
CA GLY A 53 -12.59 13.82 -8.74
C GLY A 53 -12.05 14.61 -7.55
N PHE A 54 -10.82 14.27 -7.14
CA PHE A 54 -10.10 14.98 -6.08
C PHE A 54 -8.70 15.37 -6.53
N ASP A 55 -8.11 16.36 -5.85
CA ASP A 55 -6.80 16.88 -6.16
C ASP A 55 -5.76 16.44 -5.11
N PHE A 56 -4.53 16.15 -5.58
CA PHE A 56 -3.36 15.97 -4.71
C PHE A 56 -2.68 17.29 -4.35
N PHE A 57 -3.05 18.39 -5.00
CA PHE A 57 -2.44 19.69 -4.86
C PHE A 57 -3.46 20.75 -4.45
N LYS A 58 -3.04 21.74 -3.68
CA LYS A 58 -3.93 22.80 -3.17
C LYS A 58 -4.40 23.76 -4.25
N LYS A 59 -3.59 23.96 -5.30
CA LYS A 59 -3.85 24.86 -6.43
C LYS A 59 -3.60 24.12 -7.74
N ARG A 60 -4.26 24.55 -8.79
CA ARG A 60 -4.13 24.00 -10.15
C ARG A 60 -3.28 24.90 -11.05
N GLY A 61 -2.10 25.30 -10.61
CA GLY A 61 -1.16 26.11 -11.37
C GLY A 61 -0.94 27.50 -10.80
N GLY A 62 0.00 28.18 -11.38
CA GLY A 62 0.47 29.51 -11.01
C GLY A 62 1.98 29.54 -10.76
N LEU A 63 2.52 30.72 -10.47
CA LEU A 63 3.94 30.94 -10.20
C LEU A 63 4.42 30.23 -8.91
N ASP A 64 3.50 29.92 -8.00
CA ASP A 64 3.79 29.28 -6.70
C ASP A 64 3.96 27.75 -6.79
N GLY A 65 3.91 27.16 -7.99
CA GLY A 65 3.96 25.71 -8.18
C GLY A 65 2.70 24.99 -7.70
N TYR A 66 2.86 23.70 -7.37
CA TYR A 66 1.78 22.81 -6.95
C TYR A 66 1.99 22.29 -5.53
N PRO A 67 1.70 23.06 -4.48
CA PRO A 67 1.88 22.61 -3.11
C PRO A 67 0.94 21.43 -2.81
N PRO A 68 1.46 20.30 -2.26
CA PRO A 68 0.66 19.13 -2.01
C PRO A 68 -0.40 19.35 -0.92
N VAL A 69 -1.50 18.62 -1.03
CA VAL A 69 -2.51 18.52 0.02
C VAL A 69 -1.95 17.66 1.16
N SER A 70 -1.96 18.20 2.38
CA SER A 70 -1.47 17.50 3.57
C SER A 70 -2.52 16.60 4.21
N GLN A 71 -3.80 16.92 4.06
CA GLN A 71 -4.92 16.17 4.61
C GLN A 71 -6.04 16.02 3.58
N PHE A 72 -6.55 14.81 3.43
CA PHE A 72 -7.64 14.51 2.50
C PHE A 72 -8.98 14.46 3.24
N ARG A 73 -9.97 15.20 2.72
CA ARG A 73 -11.36 15.06 3.14
C ARG A 73 -11.99 13.79 2.52
N ALA A 74 -13.22 13.46 2.88
CA ALA A 74 -13.93 12.27 2.42
C ALA A 74 -13.87 12.02 0.89
N GLN A 75 -13.90 13.09 0.09
CA GLN A 75 -13.77 13.01 -1.36
C GLN A 75 -12.38 12.58 -1.81
N GLY A 76 -11.34 13.01 -1.12
CA GLY A 76 -9.96 12.58 -1.37
C GLY A 76 -9.66 11.16 -0.92
N MET A 77 -10.61 10.48 -0.26
CA MET A 77 -10.51 9.05 0.08
C MET A 77 -11.13 8.14 -0.99
N LYS A 78 -11.62 8.69 -2.11
CA LYS A 78 -12.04 7.89 -3.28
C LYS A 78 -10.86 7.11 -3.86
N ARG A 79 -11.19 6.09 -4.67
CA ARG A 79 -10.19 5.34 -5.46
C ARG A 79 -9.35 6.28 -6.30
N MET A 80 -8.06 5.96 -6.43
CA MET A 80 -7.10 6.85 -7.11
C MET A 80 -7.40 7.08 -8.59
N ILE A 81 -8.24 6.26 -9.22
CA ILE A 81 -8.75 6.52 -10.57
C ILE A 81 -9.51 7.85 -10.70
N TYR A 82 -10.06 8.37 -9.59
CA TYR A 82 -10.74 9.67 -9.53
C TYR A 82 -9.78 10.85 -9.25
N ALA A 83 -8.49 10.57 -9.06
CA ALA A 83 -7.51 11.62 -8.80
C ALA A 83 -7.25 12.46 -10.05
N HIS A 84 -7.32 13.76 -9.92
CA HIS A 84 -6.86 14.67 -10.96
C HIS A 84 -5.33 14.62 -11.06
N LYS A 85 -4.82 14.31 -12.26
CA LYS A 85 -3.40 14.29 -12.56
C LYS A 85 -2.99 15.61 -13.22
N VAL A 86 -2.15 16.35 -12.55
CA VAL A 86 -1.51 17.54 -13.13
C VAL A 86 -0.36 17.08 -14.02
N ARG A 87 -0.32 17.55 -15.26
CA ARG A 87 0.74 17.18 -16.21
C ARG A 87 2.10 17.60 -15.70
N MET A 88 3.08 16.71 -15.83
CA MET A 88 4.48 16.87 -15.43
C MET A 88 4.70 16.95 -13.91
N GLU A 89 3.63 16.88 -13.09
CA GLU A 89 3.73 16.84 -11.64
C GLU A 89 3.61 15.44 -11.10
N ARG A 90 4.55 15.05 -10.26
CA ARG A 90 4.52 13.75 -9.60
C ARG A 90 3.59 13.78 -8.40
N VAL A 91 2.68 12.83 -8.36
CA VAL A 91 1.80 12.65 -7.19
C VAL A 91 2.62 12.42 -5.93
N PRO A 92 2.37 13.16 -4.84
CA PRO A 92 3.07 12.97 -3.57
C PRO A 92 3.01 11.51 -3.10
N VAL A 93 4.11 10.99 -2.55
CA VAL A 93 4.28 9.61 -2.07
C VAL A 93 4.21 8.56 -3.19
N PHE A 94 3.08 8.48 -3.87
CA PHE A 94 2.79 7.43 -4.87
C PHE A 94 3.47 7.66 -6.22
N GLY A 95 3.94 8.87 -6.50
CA GLY A 95 4.78 9.16 -7.67
C GLY A 95 6.12 8.40 -7.64
N ALA A 96 6.63 8.08 -6.46
CA ALA A 96 7.82 7.24 -6.30
C ALA A 96 7.60 5.77 -6.76
N PHE A 97 6.34 5.34 -6.90
CA PHE A 97 5.95 4.01 -7.36
C PHE A 97 5.66 3.95 -8.85
N ASP A 98 6.40 4.73 -9.63
CA ASP A 98 6.27 4.81 -11.09
C ASP A 98 4.87 5.21 -11.59
N CYS A 99 4.14 5.96 -10.75
CA CYS A 99 2.87 6.53 -11.16
C CYS A 99 3.11 7.59 -12.25
N PRO A 100 2.51 7.46 -13.45
CA PRO A 100 2.74 8.40 -14.55
C PRO A 100 2.37 9.83 -14.16
N ASP A 101 3.19 10.79 -14.58
CA ASP A 101 2.97 12.23 -14.38
C ASP A 101 2.02 12.86 -15.40
N ALA A 102 1.46 12.04 -16.31
CA ALA A 102 0.58 12.47 -17.41
C ALA A 102 1.21 13.48 -18.39
N GLY A 103 2.52 13.67 -18.37
CA GLY A 103 3.23 14.59 -19.28
C GLY A 103 3.28 14.05 -20.71
N GLN A 104 3.51 12.74 -20.85
CA GLN A 104 3.63 12.07 -22.15
C GLN A 104 2.90 10.71 -22.14
N PRO A 105 2.41 10.26 -23.33
CA PRO A 105 1.88 8.92 -23.47
C PRO A 105 3.00 7.88 -23.29
N MET A 106 2.73 6.82 -22.56
CA MET A 106 3.67 5.73 -22.31
C MET A 106 3.08 4.42 -22.82
N SER A 107 3.83 3.69 -23.65
CA SER A 107 3.42 2.36 -24.15
C SER A 107 3.41 1.31 -23.05
N ARG A 108 4.28 1.47 -22.05
CA ARG A 108 4.39 0.57 -20.89
C ARG A 108 4.79 1.38 -19.65
N ARG A 109 4.23 1.05 -18.51
CA ARG A 109 4.65 1.64 -17.22
C ARG A 109 6.01 1.09 -16.81
N ASN A 110 6.85 1.96 -16.29
CA ASN A 110 8.09 1.55 -15.63
C ASN A 110 7.75 0.78 -14.35
N GLN A 111 8.66 -0.11 -13.96
CA GLN A 111 8.60 -0.82 -12.69
C GLN A 111 9.99 -0.77 -12.07
N SER A 112 10.16 0.09 -11.10
CA SER A 112 11.41 0.20 -10.35
C SER A 112 11.23 -0.35 -8.93
N THR A 113 12.32 -0.74 -8.30
CA THR A 113 12.37 -1.06 -6.88
C THR A 113 13.48 -0.23 -6.26
N THR A 114 13.11 0.73 -5.42
CA THR A 114 14.05 1.70 -4.85
C THR A 114 13.84 1.86 -3.33
N ALA A 115 14.91 2.21 -2.63
CA ALA A 115 14.84 2.52 -1.19
C ALA A 115 13.89 3.71 -0.90
N ILE A 116 13.76 4.65 -1.84
CA ILE A 116 12.84 5.80 -1.72
C ILE A 116 11.39 5.33 -1.59
N GLN A 117 11.00 4.25 -2.26
CA GLN A 117 9.64 3.70 -2.17
C GLN A 117 9.34 3.22 -0.74
N ALA A 118 10.25 2.46 -0.13
CA ALA A 118 10.11 2.00 1.25
C ALA A 118 10.09 3.18 2.24
N LEU A 119 10.98 4.16 2.06
CA LEU A 119 11.02 5.37 2.90
C LEU A 119 9.73 6.18 2.80
N ASN A 120 9.15 6.31 1.61
CA ASN A 120 7.89 7.01 1.40
C ASN A 120 6.72 6.31 2.07
N LEU A 121 6.62 4.98 2.00
CA LEU A 121 5.59 4.22 2.71
C LEU A 121 5.80 4.28 4.23
N PHE A 122 7.04 4.31 4.69
CA PHE A 122 7.31 4.30 6.12
C PHE A 122 7.13 5.66 6.78
N ASN A 123 7.50 6.77 6.11
CA ASN A 123 7.58 8.09 6.73
C ASN A 123 6.53 9.11 6.25
N SER A 124 5.73 8.76 5.25
CA SER A 124 4.76 9.70 4.70
C SER A 124 3.66 10.02 5.73
N PRO A 125 3.30 11.32 5.91
CA PRO A 125 2.20 11.70 6.79
C PRO A 125 0.88 11.00 6.46
N PHE A 126 0.61 10.78 5.17
CA PHE A 126 -0.56 10.04 4.73
C PHE A 126 -0.57 8.59 5.24
N VAL A 127 0.56 7.88 5.12
CA VAL A 127 0.66 6.49 5.59
C VAL A 127 0.59 6.42 7.12
N LEU A 128 1.22 7.36 7.82
CA LEU A 128 1.12 7.47 9.27
C LEU A 128 -0.33 7.67 9.74
N GLU A 129 -1.08 8.52 9.05
CA GLU A 129 -2.51 8.74 9.34
C GLU A 129 -3.33 7.47 9.07
N GLN A 130 -3.09 6.79 7.93
CA GLN A 130 -3.79 5.55 7.61
C GLN A 130 -3.44 4.41 8.58
N SER A 131 -2.21 4.35 9.08
CA SER A 131 -1.81 3.37 10.11
C SER A 131 -2.58 3.56 11.42
N LYS A 132 -2.82 4.82 11.83
CA LYS A 132 -3.68 5.12 12.99
C LYS A 132 -5.15 4.77 12.74
N HIS A 133 -5.64 4.92 11.51
CA HIS A 133 -7.00 4.47 11.17
C HIS A 133 -7.11 2.95 11.16
N LEU A 134 -6.09 2.26 10.67
CA LEU A 134 -6.00 0.80 10.70
C LEU A 134 -5.95 0.28 12.14
N GLU A 135 -5.15 0.87 13.02
CA GLU A 135 -5.15 0.58 14.45
C GLU A 135 -6.56 0.66 15.04
N LYS A 136 -7.26 1.78 14.83
CA LYS A 136 -8.65 1.94 15.32
C LYS A 136 -9.58 0.87 14.76
N ARG A 137 -9.40 0.50 13.50
CA ARG A 137 -10.17 -0.57 12.86
C ARG A 137 -9.86 -1.93 13.47
N VAL A 138 -8.60 -2.26 13.72
CA VAL A 138 -8.19 -3.50 14.40
C VAL A 138 -8.88 -3.59 15.76
N VAL A 139 -8.75 -2.54 16.58
CA VAL A 139 -9.38 -2.50 17.91
C VAL A 139 -10.90 -2.66 17.82
N SER A 140 -11.56 -2.03 16.85
CA SER A 140 -13.01 -2.15 16.68
C SER A 140 -13.50 -3.52 16.18
N HIS A 141 -12.63 -4.32 15.58
CA HIS A 141 -12.94 -5.68 15.11
C HIS A 141 -12.58 -6.74 16.15
N CYS A 142 -11.83 -6.40 17.17
CA CYS A 142 -11.50 -7.27 18.27
C CYS A 142 -12.54 -7.16 19.39
N PRO A 143 -12.78 -8.23 20.17
CA PRO A 143 -13.56 -8.15 21.41
C PRO A 143 -12.97 -7.14 22.40
N PRO A 144 -13.75 -6.60 23.35
CA PRO A 144 -13.26 -5.64 24.35
C PRO A 144 -12.13 -6.17 25.24
N ASP A 145 -12.08 -7.49 25.44
CA ASP A 145 -11.09 -8.22 26.25
C ASP A 145 -10.00 -8.89 25.38
N ALA A 146 -9.89 -8.50 24.12
CA ALA A 146 -8.93 -9.09 23.18
C ALA A 146 -7.49 -8.97 23.67
N SER A 147 -6.77 -10.08 23.58
CA SER A 147 -5.34 -10.10 23.87
C SER A 147 -4.52 -9.37 22.81
N THR A 148 -3.28 -9.03 23.14
CA THR A 148 -2.30 -8.52 22.16
C THR A 148 -2.16 -9.46 20.94
N ALA A 149 -2.24 -10.78 21.18
CA ALA A 149 -2.18 -11.76 20.09
C ALA A 149 -3.36 -11.63 19.13
N ASP A 150 -4.56 -11.41 19.63
CA ASP A 150 -5.76 -11.24 18.80
C ASP A 150 -5.66 -9.96 17.95
N GLN A 151 -5.15 -8.87 18.51
CA GLN A 151 -4.89 -7.64 17.77
C GLN A 151 -3.84 -7.82 16.68
N ILE A 152 -2.77 -8.59 16.94
CA ILE A 152 -1.76 -8.93 15.92
C ILE A 152 -2.40 -9.76 14.80
N VAL A 153 -3.14 -10.82 15.13
CA VAL A 153 -3.83 -11.65 14.14
C VAL A 153 -4.78 -10.82 13.28
N MET A 154 -5.58 -9.96 13.90
CA MET A 154 -6.50 -9.06 13.19
C MET A 154 -5.75 -8.08 12.28
N SER A 155 -4.61 -7.56 12.70
CA SER A 155 -3.77 -6.68 11.89
C SER A 155 -3.28 -7.38 10.62
N PHE A 156 -2.80 -8.62 10.73
CA PHE A 156 -2.40 -9.44 9.58
C PHE A 156 -3.58 -9.75 8.65
N GLN A 157 -4.73 -10.09 9.20
CA GLN A 157 -5.93 -10.37 8.39
C GLN A 157 -6.41 -9.16 7.61
N LEU A 158 -6.44 -7.97 8.22
CA LEU A 158 -6.90 -6.74 7.57
C LEU A 158 -5.90 -6.19 6.53
N THR A 159 -4.61 -6.50 6.67
CA THR A 159 -3.57 -6.00 5.76
C THR A 159 -3.16 -7.02 4.71
N LEU A 160 -2.88 -8.25 5.12
CA LEU A 160 -2.30 -9.29 4.28
C LEU A 160 -3.27 -10.44 3.95
N GLY A 161 -4.48 -10.42 4.53
CA GLY A 161 -5.53 -11.42 4.26
C GLY A 161 -5.22 -12.82 4.82
N ARG A 162 -4.26 -12.94 5.74
CA ARG A 162 -3.85 -14.22 6.34
C ARG A 162 -3.54 -14.10 7.82
N GLN A 163 -3.38 -15.21 8.49
CA GLN A 163 -2.85 -15.24 9.85
C GLN A 163 -1.32 -15.13 9.85
N PRO A 164 -0.70 -14.59 10.92
CA PRO A 164 0.74 -14.59 11.10
C PRO A 164 1.27 -16.01 11.35
N SER A 165 2.46 -16.29 10.88
CA SER A 165 3.23 -17.47 11.32
C SER A 165 3.67 -17.31 12.78
N GLN A 166 4.15 -18.41 13.41
CA GLN A 166 4.64 -18.35 14.79
C GLN A 166 5.83 -17.41 14.98
N SER A 167 6.71 -17.29 13.98
CA SER A 167 7.84 -16.34 14.01
C SER A 167 7.39 -14.89 13.87
N GLU A 168 6.43 -14.63 12.98
CA GLU A 168 5.85 -13.28 12.80
C GLU A 168 5.08 -12.85 14.06
N LEU A 169 4.32 -13.77 14.69
CA LEU A 169 3.60 -13.49 15.92
C LEU A 169 4.56 -13.11 17.06
N ARG A 170 5.69 -13.81 17.19
CA ARG A 170 6.72 -13.48 18.18
C ARG A 170 7.32 -12.10 17.93
N GLY A 171 7.81 -11.85 16.71
CA GLY A 171 8.40 -10.55 16.38
C GLY A 171 7.41 -9.38 16.50
N ALA A 172 6.13 -9.61 16.15
CA ALA A 172 5.08 -8.61 16.34
C ALA A 172 4.79 -8.33 17.82
N ARG A 173 4.84 -9.33 18.70
CA ARG A 173 4.72 -9.13 20.15
C ARG A 173 5.89 -8.31 20.69
N GLU A 174 7.13 -8.68 20.37
CA GLU A 174 8.32 -7.93 20.77
C GLU A 174 8.25 -6.45 20.31
N LEU A 175 7.75 -6.22 19.10
CA LEU A 175 7.52 -4.86 18.61
C LEU A 175 6.44 -4.14 19.43
N MET A 176 5.33 -4.78 19.76
CA MET A 176 4.24 -4.16 20.53
C MET A 176 4.58 -3.95 22.01
N ASP A 177 5.57 -4.66 22.56
CA ASP A 177 6.08 -4.42 23.90
C ASP A 177 6.90 -3.13 23.99
N GLN A 178 7.46 -2.66 22.87
CA GLN A 178 8.29 -1.46 22.77
C GLN A 178 7.58 -0.29 22.10
N GLU A 179 6.62 -0.56 21.23
CA GLU A 179 6.00 0.39 20.34
C GLU A 179 4.46 0.24 20.35
N SER A 180 3.78 0.99 19.50
CA SER A 180 2.33 0.97 19.41
C SER A 180 1.79 0.00 18.35
N LEU A 181 0.51 -0.36 18.46
CA LEU A 181 -0.22 -1.10 17.42
C LEU A 181 -0.20 -0.35 16.07
N ALA A 182 -0.26 1.00 16.08
CA ALA A 182 -0.11 1.80 14.87
C ALA A 182 1.27 1.59 14.20
N THR A 183 2.33 1.37 14.98
CA THR A 183 3.67 1.05 14.45
C THR A 183 3.67 -0.33 13.79
N LEU A 184 3.06 -1.34 14.40
CA LEU A 184 2.89 -2.66 13.76
C LEU A 184 2.10 -2.52 12.44
N CYS A 185 0.98 -1.80 12.43
CA CYS A 185 0.21 -1.53 11.23
C CYS A 185 1.06 -0.87 10.13
N ARG A 186 1.92 0.09 10.50
CA ARG A 186 2.85 0.75 9.58
C ARG A 186 3.90 -0.20 9.01
N VAL A 187 4.43 -1.11 9.81
CA VAL A 187 5.37 -2.14 9.37
C VAL A 187 4.70 -3.08 8.37
N LEU A 188 3.47 -3.55 8.66
CA LEU A 188 2.74 -4.45 7.78
C LEU A 188 2.44 -3.84 6.41
N VAL A 189 1.99 -2.60 6.35
CA VAL A 189 1.70 -1.93 5.06
C VAL A 189 2.97 -1.56 4.28
N ASN A 190 4.13 -1.57 4.92
CA ASN A 190 5.43 -1.40 4.26
C ASN A 190 6.12 -2.74 3.90
N SER A 191 5.49 -3.86 4.20
CA SER A 191 6.04 -5.17 3.87
C SER A 191 6.00 -5.44 2.36
N SER A 192 6.93 -6.27 1.90
CA SER A 192 6.92 -6.73 0.50
C SER A 192 5.63 -7.46 0.15
N GLU A 193 5.04 -8.20 1.08
CA GLU A 193 3.80 -8.94 0.86
C GLU A 193 2.59 -8.01 0.62
N PHE A 194 2.58 -6.83 1.23
CA PHE A 194 1.55 -5.81 0.96
C PHE A 194 1.72 -5.13 -0.39
N VAL A 195 2.97 -4.97 -0.85
CA VAL A 195 3.31 -4.17 -2.04
C VAL A 195 3.41 -5.03 -3.32
N TYR A 196 3.61 -6.34 -3.19
CA TYR A 196 3.73 -7.26 -4.33
C TYR A 196 2.57 -8.25 -4.37
N LEU A 197 2.10 -8.54 -5.57
CA LEU A 197 1.26 -9.73 -5.82
C LEU A 197 2.15 -10.97 -5.77
N PRO A 198 1.73 -12.02 -5.05
CA PRO A 198 2.49 -13.26 -4.94
C PRO A 198 2.58 -14.01 -6.27
#